data_f4d17984d02df39ff6770878c85cc31e
#
_entry.id   f4d17984d02df39ff6770878c85cc31e
#
_cell.length_a   1.000
_cell.length_b   1.000
_cell.length_c   1.000
_cell.angle_alpha   90.00
_cell.angle_beta   90.00
_cell.angle_gamma   90.00
#
_symmetry.space_group_name_H-M   'P 1'
#
loop_
_entity.id
_entity.type
_entity.pdbx_description
1 polymer ?
#
loop_
_entity_poly.entity_id
_entity_poly.type
_entity_poly.pdbx_seq_one_letter_code
_entity_poly.pdbx_strand_id
1 'polypeptide(L)'
;MTEQIKQIAERIKEIREISGISAETLAGKLGISTDLYLNYEEGNTDIPVGIIFKVSELFNVELSVMLGGDNPRLRIYGIVRNGKGLKLERRKQYKYESLAYNFIHKEAEPFMVTVDPAPENTLLEFNSHPGQEFNYVIKGTMMTIIDGHEIILNEGDSIYFDSGYKHAMRALNNEQVRFLAIVL
;
A
#
# COMPACT_ATOMS: atom_id res chain seq x y z
N MET A 1 12.36 6.58 27.51
CA MET A 1 12.85 6.26 26.17
C MET A 1 12.09 7.11 25.17
N THR A 2 12.73 7.63 24.12
CA THR A 2 12.08 8.56 23.18
C THR A 2 11.14 7.79 22.25
N GLU A 3 10.08 8.41 21.81
CA GLU A 3 9.09 7.87 20.84
C GLU A 3 9.79 7.38 19.55
N GLN A 4 10.84 8.07 19.13
CA GLN A 4 11.65 7.70 17.96
C GLN A 4 12.31 6.32 18.08
N ILE A 5 12.84 5.95 19.25
CA ILE A 5 13.46 4.63 19.46
C ILE A 5 12.41 3.53 19.30
N LYS A 6 11.22 3.71 19.85
CA LYS A 6 10.11 2.76 19.71
C LYS A 6 9.69 2.58 18.25
N GLN A 7 9.58 3.68 17.50
CA GLN A 7 9.23 3.62 16.08
C GLN A 7 10.28 2.88 15.24
N ILE A 8 11.57 3.06 15.53
CA ILE A 8 12.64 2.32 14.86
C ILE A 8 12.56 0.83 15.22
N ALA A 9 12.34 0.51 16.49
CA ALA A 9 12.18 -0.86 16.99
C ALA A 9 11.01 -1.58 16.30
N GLU A 10 9.84 -0.93 16.22
CA GLU A 10 8.66 -1.45 15.53
C GLU A 10 8.94 -1.74 14.05
N ARG A 11 9.65 -0.84 13.34
CA ARG A 11 10.03 -1.07 11.94
C ARG A 11 10.96 -2.26 11.75
N ILE A 12 11.95 -2.41 12.61
CA ILE A 12 12.86 -3.56 12.57
C ILE A 12 12.08 -4.86 12.76
N LYS A 13 11.19 -4.89 13.75
CA LYS A 13 10.31 -6.03 14.02
C LYS A 13 9.41 -6.34 12.83
N GLU A 14 8.75 -5.33 12.27
CA GLU A 14 7.84 -5.49 11.13
C GLU A 14 8.57 -6.07 9.91
N ILE A 15 9.76 -5.56 9.57
CA ILE A 15 10.58 -6.07 8.46
C ILE A 15 10.96 -7.53 8.71
N ARG A 16 11.41 -7.88 9.91
CA ARG A 16 11.75 -9.25 10.25
C ARG A 16 10.57 -10.20 10.09
N GLU A 17 9.40 -9.83 10.62
CA GLU A 17 8.18 -10.64 10.56
C GLU A 17 7.68 -10.82 9.12
N ILE A 18 7.67 -9.75 8.33
CA ILE A 18 7.33 -9.79 6.90
C ILE A 18 8.29 -10.73 6.15
N SER A 19 9.57 -10.72 6.52
CA SER A 19 10.60 -11.57 5.90
C SER A 19 10.56 -13.03 6.39
N GLY A 20 9.68 -13.37 7.33
CA GLY A 20 9.56 -14.72 7.86
C GLY A 20 10.77 -15.21 8.66
N ILE A 21 11.59 -14.29 9.18
CA ILE A 21 12.82 -14.61 9.92
C ILE A 21 12.55 -14.57 11.43
N SER A 22 13.04 -15.59 12.18
CA SER A 22 12.95 -15.58 13.63
C SER A 22 13.91 -14.55 14.25
N ALA A 23 13.60 -14.10 15.48
CA ALA A 23 14.45 -13.18 16.24
C ALA A 23 15.86 -13.76 16.44
N GLU A 24 15.97 -15.06 16.72
CA GLU A 24 17.26 -15.76 16.88
C GLU A 24 18.08 -15.72 15.58
N THR A 25 17.42 -15.98 14.45
CA THR A 25 18.09 -15.97 13.15
C THR A 25 18.63 -14.59 12.83
N LEU A 26 17.84 -13.53 13.08
CA LEU A 26 18.28 -12.17 12.81
C LEU A 26 19.37 -11.72 13.78
N ALA A 27 19.25 -12.04 15.08
CA ALA A 27 20.28 -11.78 16.07
C ALA A 27 21.63 -12.41 15.67
N GLY A 28 21.59 -13.68 15.22
CA GLY A 28 22.78 -14.37 14.71
C GLY A 28 23.42 -13.67 13.51
N LYS A 29 22.61 -13.20 12.56
CA LYS A 29 23.10 -12.43 11.39
C LYS A 29 23.71 -11.07 11.78
N LEU A 30 23.20 -10.46 12.83
CA LEU A 30 23.69 -9.17 13.36
C LEU A 30 24.93 -9.33 14.25
N GLY A 31 25.23 -10.59 14.71
CA GLY A 31 26.35 -10.89 15.60
C GLY A 31 26.10 -10.46 17.05
N ILE A 32 24.84 -10.50 17.51
CA ILE A 32 24.41 -10.14 18.87
C ILE A 32 23.62 -11.30 19.50
N SER A 33 23.43 -11.24 20.82
CA SER A 33 22.59 -12.21 21.51
C SER A 33 21.10 -12.00 21.19
N THR A 34 20.31 -13.06 21.22
CA THR A 34 18.86 -12.99 21.03
C THR A 34 18.18 -12.10 22.06
N ASP A 35 18.60 -12.16 23.33
CA ASP A 35 18.05 -11.32 24.40
C ASP A 35 18.29 -9.83 24.13
N LEU A 36 19.49 -9.47 23.65
CA LEU A 36 19.78 -8.07 23.28
C LEU A 36 18.94 -7.62 22.09
N TYR A 37 18.78 -8.51 21.11
CA TYR A 37 17.96 -8.21 19.93
C TYR A 37 16.49 -8.03 20.32
N LEU A 38 15.92 -8.88 21.18
CA LEU A 38 14.54 -8.72 21.66
C LEU A 38 14.36 -7.42 22.44
N ASN A 39 15.35 -7.02 23.26
CA ASN A 39 15.31 -5.71 23.92
C ASN A 39 15.31 -4.54 22.93
N TYR A 40 15.95 -4.68 21.76
CA TYR A 40 15.83 -3.70 20.68
C TYR A 40 14.42 -3.65 20.08
N GLU A 41 13.82 -4.80 19.75
CA GLU A 41 12.46 -4.86 19.19
C GLU A 41 11.38 -4.37 20.15
N GLU A 42 11.58 -4.53 21.44
CA GLU A 42 10.67 -4.02 22.49
C GLU A 42 10.87 -2.52 22.76
N GLY A 43 11.87 -1.92 22.14
CA GLY A 43 12.22 -0.52 22.37
C GLY A 43 12.72 -0.26 23.79
N ASN A 44 13.21 -1.25 24.50
CA ASN A 44 13.68 -1.15 25.89
C ASN A 44 15.09 -0.58 26.00
N THR A 45 15.84 -0.55 24.91
CA THR A 45 17.20 -0.02 24.87
C THR A 45 17.45 0.70 23.55
N ASP A 46 18.42 1.62 23.55
CA ASP A 46 18.81 2.35 22.35
C ASP A 46 19.46 1.41 21.33
N ILE A 47 19.11 1.59 20.06
CA ILE A 47 19.61 0.76 18.97
C ILE A 47 20.79 1.47 18.32
N PRO A 48 22.02 0.94 18.39
CA PRO A 48 23.16 1.56 17.74
C PRO A 48 22.94 1.71 16.23
N VAL A 49 23.32 2.88 15.69
CA VAL A 49 23.15 3.16 14.25
C VAL A 49 23.82 2.07 13.38
N GLY A 50 24.92 1.49 13.83
CA GLY A 50 25.58 0.38 13.15
C GLY A 50 24.72 -0.90 13.05
N ILE A 51 23.83 -1.15 14.03
CA ILE A 51 22.86 -2.24 13.98
C ILE A 51 21.75 -1.91 12.99
N ILE A 52 21.22 -0.68 13.02
CA ILE A 52 20.19 -0.21 12.08
C ILE A 52 20.71 -0.29 10.64
N PHE A 53 21.97 0.11 10.42
CA PHE A 53 22.63 0.01 9.12
C PHE A 53 22.73 -1.45 8.63
N LYS A 54 23.19 -2.38 9.49
CA LYS A 54 23.23 -3.81 9.13
C LYS A 54 21.86 -4.38 8.82
N VAL A 55 20.82 -4.00 9.56
CA VAL A 55 19.43 -4.39 9.27
C VAL A 55 19.01 -3.84 7.92
N SER A 56 19.28 -2.58 7.63
CA SER A 56 18.96 -1.95 6.34
C SER A 56 19.62 -2.68 5.16
N GLU A 57 20.88 -3.09 5.29
CA GLU A 57 21.59 -3.88 4.27
C GLU A 57 21.01 -5.29 4.12
N LEU A 58 20.75 -6.00 5.23
CA LEU A 58 20.22 -7.37 5.23
C LEU A 58 18.87 -7.47 4.53
N PHE A 59 18.03 -6.45 4.69
CA PHE A 59 16.69 -6.42 4.10
C PHE A 59 16.60 -5.53 2.86
N ASN A 60 17.72 -4.96 2.42
CA ASN A 60 17.80 -4.07 1.26
C ASN A 60 16.79 -2.90 1.36
N VAL A 61 16.74 -2.25 2.52
CA VAL A 61 15.92 -1.08 2.84
C VAL A 61 16.84 0.13 3.02
N GLU A 62 16.44 1.31 2.59
CA GLU A 62 17.24 2.50 2.80
C GLU A 62 17.31 2.89 4.28
N LEU A 63 18.50 3.28 4.77
CA LEU A 63 18.72 3.68 6.16
C LEU A 63 17.82 4.87 6.56
N SER A 64 17.60 5.80 5.65
CA SER A 64 16.70 6.96 5.83
C SER A 64 15.27 6.52 6.18
N VAL A 65 14.79 5.45 5.58
CA VAL A 65 13.47 4.85 5.85
C VAL A 65 13.43 4.24 7.24
N MET A 66 14.52 3.58 7.66
CA MET A 66 14.62 3.02 9.01
C MET A 66 14.60 4.09 10.10
N LEU A 67 15.23 5.24 9.84
CA LEU A 67 15.38 6.34 10.80
C LEU A 67 14.23 7.36 10.74
N GLY A 68 13.70 7.64 9.54
CA GLY A 68 12.86 8.81 9.28
C GLY A 68 11.36 8.66 9.50
N GLY A 69 10.83 7.45 9.67
CA GLY A 69 9.41 7.24 9.88
C GLY A 69 8.57 6.94 8.65
N ASP A 70 9.14 6.97 7.46
CA ASP A 70 8.50 6.38 6.29
C ASP A 70 8.45 4.87 6.44
N ASN A 71 7.32 4.25 6.04
CA ASN A 71 7.21 2.78 6.08
C ASN A 71 8.38 2.14 5.30
N PRO A 72 8.97 1.04 5.83
CA PRO A 72 10.07 0.37 5.16
C PRO A 72 9.70 0.02 3.72
N ARG A 73 10.50 0.52 2.76
CA ARG A 73 10.31 0.22 1.35
C ARG A 73 11.14 -0.99 0.96
N LEU A 74 10.46 -2.06 0.59
CA LEU A 74 11.07 -3.32 0.20
C LEU A 74 11.27 -3.36 -1.32
N ARG A 75 12.40 -3.97 -1.78
CA ARG A 75 12.73 -4.08 -3.22
C ARG A 75 12.35 -5.41 -3.84
N ILE A 76 12.25 -6.46 -3.03
CA ILE A 76 11.99 -7.82 -3.52
C ILE A 76 10.50 -8.14 -3.43
N TYR A 77 9.87 -7.83 -2.30
CA TYR A 77 8.43 -7.97 -2.09
C TYR A 77 7.95 -6.97 -1.05
N GLY A 78 6.66 -6.62 -1.10
CA GLY A 78 5.99 -5.82 -0.09
C GLY A 78 4.70 -6.53 0.33
N ILE A 79 4.35 -6.46 1.61
CA ILE A 79 3.08 -6.99 2.13
C ILE A 79 2.30 -5.83 2.74
N VAL A 80 1.06 -5.67 2.27
CA VAL A 80 0.07 -4.78 2.88
C VAL A 80 -1.05 -5.65 3.41
N ARG A 81 -1.22 -5.67 4.73
CA ARG A 81 -2.26 -6.46 5.38
C ARG A 81 -3.64 -5.85 5.14
N ASN A 82 -4.69 -6.67 5.19
CA ASN A 82 -6.06 -6.22 4.98
C ASN A 82 -6.41 -5.00 5.85
N GLY A 83 -6.88 -3.92 5.22
CA GLY A 83 -7.24 -2.66 5.87
C GLY A 83 -6.06 -1.83 6.39
N LYS A 84 -4.82 -2.17 6.01
CA LYS A 84 -3.58 -1.46 6.39
C LYS A 84 -2.92 -0.75 5.21
N GLY A 85 -3.59 -0.64 4.08
CA GLY A 85 -3.13 0.14 2.94
C GLY A 85 -3.07 1.64 3.27
N LEU A 86 -2.19 2.35 2.58
CA LEU A 86 -2.08 3.79 2.74
C LEU A 86 -3.31 4.47 2.13
N LYS A 87 -4.10 5.12 2.98
CA LYS A 87 -5.29 5.87 2.53
C LYS A 87 -4.86 7.17 1.87
N LEU A 88 -5.34 7.37 0.64
CA LEU A 88 -5.07 8.55 -0.14
C LEU A 88 -6.37 9.30 -0.39
N GLU A 89 -6.48 10.51 0.13
CA GLU A 89 -7.60 11.42 -0.16
C GLU A 89 -7.32 12.18 -1.47
N ARG A 90 -7.51 11.49 -2.59
CA ARG A 90 -7.34 12.14 -3.90
C ARG A 90 -8.60 12.88 -4.37
N ARG A 91 -9.82 12.47 -3.96
CA ARG A 91 -11.10 13.02 -4.40
C ARG A 91 -12.21 12.79 -3.39
N LYS A 92 -13.21 13.66 -3.40
CA LYS A 92 -14.37 13.54 -2.48
C LYS A 92 -15.23 12.30 -2.71
N GLN A 93 -15.28 11.79 -3.95
CA GLN A 93 -16.17 10.67 -4.33
C GLN A 93 -15.49 9.30 -4.25
N TYR A 94 -14.14 9.24 -4.26
CA TYR A 94 -13.37 8.01 -4.28
C TYR A 94 -12.42 7.91 -3.09
N LYS A 95 -12.48 6.81 -2.39
CA LYS A 95 -11.52 6.46 -1.34
C LYS A 95 -10.50 5.49 -1.91
N TYR A 96 -9.27 5.90 -1.94
CA TYR A 96 -8.16 5.09 -2.45
C TYR A 96 -7.36 4.53 -1.27
N GLU A 97 -7.00 3.26 -1.37
CA GLU A 97 -6.09 2.60 -0.45
C GLU A 97 -4.97 1.96 -1.27
N SER A 98 -3.74 2.49 -1.19
CA SER A 98 -2.58 1.94 -1.90
C SER A 98 -2.19 0.60 -1.27
N LEU A 99 -2.12 -0.45 -2.10
CA LEU A 99 -1.82 -1.81 -1.68
C LEU A 99 -0.34 -2.17 -1.84
N ALA A 100 0.47 -1.26 -2.34
CA ALA A 100 1.90 -1.46 -2.52
C ALA A 100 2.72 -0.20 -2.18
N TYR A 101 2.26 0.63 -1.25
CA TYR A 101 2.92 1.89 -0.89
C TYR A 101 4.35 1.70 -0.37
N ASN A 102 4.66 0.51 0.16
CA ASN A 102 5.94 0.13 0.75
C ASN A 102 6.88 -0.60 -0.22
N PHE A 103 6.56 -0.68 -1.51
CA PHE A 103 7.41 -1.26 -2.55
C PHE A 103 8.03 -0.16 -3.42
N ILE A 104 9.34 -0.24 -3.71
CA ILE A 104 10.04 0.72 -4.57
C ILE A 104 10.17 0.20 -5.99
N HIS A 105 10.38 1.13 -6.94
CA HIS A 105 10.51 0.83 -8.37
C HIS A 105 9.33 0.02 -8.93
N LYS A 106 8.12 0.38 -8.49
CA LYS A 106 6.90 -0.24 -8.98
C LYS A 106 6.69 0.08 -10.47
N GLU A 107 6.36 -0.95 -11.23
CA GLU A 107 5.88 -0.81 -12.61
C GLU A 107 4.35 -0.67 -12.66
N ALA A 108 3.67 -1.04 -11.57
CA ALA A 108 2.23 -0.93 -11.41
C ALA A 108 1.87 -0.41 -10.01
N GLU A 109 0.82 0.41 -9.94
CA GLU A 109 0.25 0.93 -8.70
C GLU A 109 -1.10 0.25 -8.41
N PRO A 110 -1.15 -0.77 -7.54
CA PRO A 110 -2.41 -1.39 -7.14
C PRO A 110 -3.11 -0.58 -6.04
N PHE A 111 -4.40 -0.31 -6.26
CA PHE A 111 -5.27 0.38 -5.31
C PHE A 111 -6.53 -0.44 -5.03
N MET A 112 -6.96 -0.46 -3.78
CA MET A 112 -8.35 -0.73 -3.45
C MET A 112 -9.12 0.58 -3.56
N VAL A 113 -10.08 0.64 -4.45
CA VAL A 113 -10.92 1.82 -4.64
C VAL A 113 -12.31 1.54 -4.12
N THR A 114 -12.84 2.49 -3.37
CA THR A 114 -14.22 2.45 -2.88
C THR A 114 -14.95 3.68 -3.40
N VAL A 115 -16.09 3.47 -4.03
CA VAL A 115 -16.99 4.52 -4.53
C VAL A 115 -18.28 4.45 -3.73
N ASP A 116 -18.58 5.51 -3.00
CA ASP A 116 -19.84 5.62 -2.28
C ASP A 116 -20.97 5.97 -3.26
N PRO A 117 -22.20 5.50 -3.02
CA PRO A 117 -23.36 5.90 -3.81
C PRO A 117 -23.56 7.41 -3.74
N ALA A 118 -23.93 8.00 -4.86
CA ALA A 118 -24.22 9.42 -4.97
C ALA A 118 -25.54 9.64 -5.73
N PRO A 119 -26.25 10.75 -5.49
CA PRO A 119 -27.45 11.09 -6.25
C PRO A 119 -27.18 11.04 -7.78
N GLU A 120 -28.19 10.62 -8.57
CA GLU A 120 -28.05 10.49 -10.01
C GLU A 120 -27.63 11.77 -10.74
N ASN A 121 -28.06 12.92 -10.21
CA ASN A 121 -27.70 14.23 -10.74
C ASN A 121 -26.32 14.74 -10.29
N THR A 122 -25.54 13.96 -9.53
CA THR A 122 -24.18 14.32 -9.14
C THR A 122 -23.30 14.33 -10.39
N LEU A 123 -22.62 15.46 -10.61
CA LEU A 123 -21.69 15.60 -11.72
C LEU A 123 -20.54 14.59 -11.59
N LEU A 124 -20.25 13.91 -12.70
CA LEU A 124 -19.11 13.02 -12.77
C LEU A 124 -17.81 13.80 -12.91
N GLU A 125 -16.84 13.47 -12.10
CA GLU A 125 -15.48 13.99 -12.23
C GLU A 125 -14.67 13.07 -13.12
N PHE A 126 -14.40 13.52 -14.35
CA PHE A 126 -13.55 12.79 -15.29
C PHE A 126 -12.08 12.94 -14.96
N ASN A 127 -11.35 11.87 -15.16
CA ASN A 127 -9.90 11.79 -15.04
C ASN A 127 -9.27 11.36 -16.37
N SER A 128 -7.97 11.63 -16.50
CA SER A 128 -7.08 10.99 -17.46
C SER A 128 -5.66 11.03 -16.92
N HIS A 129 -4.89 10.00 -17.18
CA HIS A 129 -3.47 9.94 -16.84
C HIS A 129 -2.74 9.04 -17.84
N PRO A 130 -1.43 9.23 -18.04
CA PRO A 130 -0.66 8.38 -18.93
C PRO A 130 -0.69 6.92 -18.47
N GLY A 131 -0.56 5.99 -19.42
CA GLY A 131 -0.47 4.57 -19.17
C GLY A 131 -1.77 3.83 -19.39
N GLN A 132 -1.92 2.74 -18.67
CA GLN A 132 -3.07 1.84 -18.79
C GLN A 132 -3.62 1.53 -17.40
N GLU A 133 -4.88 1.14 -17.34
CA GLU A 133 -5.55 0.78 -16.10
C GLU A 133 -6.32 -0.52 -16.25
N PHE A 134 -6.17 -1.40 -15.27
CA PHE A 134 -6.97 -2.62 -15.12
C PHE A 134 -7.84 -2.49 -13.88
N ASN A 135 -9.15 -2.71 -14.03
CA ASN A 135 -10.08 -2.71 -12.91
C ASN A 135 -10.80 -4.05 -12.81
N TYR A 136 -10.95 -4.56 -11.58
CA TYR A 136 -11.70 -5.76 -11.24
C TYR A 136 -12.69 -5.45 -10.13
N VAL A 137 -13.99 -5.64 -10.40
CA VAL A 137 -15.06 -5.37 -9.44
C VAL A 137 -15.11 -6.47 -8.38
N ILE A 138 -14.85 -6.10 -7.12
CA ILE A 138 -14.88 -7.02 -5.98
C ILE A 138 -16.26 -7.08 -5.34
N LYS A 139 -16.99 -5.96 -5.35
CA LYS A 139 -18.32 -5.86 -4.76
C LYS A 139 -19.14 -4.75 -5.39
N GLY A 140 -20.42 -5.00 -5.63
CA GLY A 140 -21.39 -4.03 -6.14
C GLY A 140 -21.41 -3.94 -7.66
N THR A 141 -22.11 -2.93 -8.17
CA THR A 141 -22.26 -2.67 -9.62
C THR A 141 -21.70 -1.28 -9.93
N MET A 142 -20.83 -1.18 -10.90
CA MET A 142 -20.14 0.04 -11.29
C MET A 142 -20.49 0.42 -12.72
N MET A 143 -20.85 1.68 -12.96
CA MET A 143 -20.82 2.27 -14.29
C MET A 143 -19.47 2.93 -14.51
N THR A 144 -18.79 2.52 -15.56
CA THR A 144 -17.54 3.14 -16.01
C THR A 144 -17.80 3.87 -17.34
N ILE A 145 -17.38 5.13 -17.45
CA ILE A 145 -17.45 5.89 -18.70
C ILE A 145 -16.02 6.09 -19.18
N ILE A 146 -15.73 5.67 -20.41
CA ILE A 146 -14.42 5.82 -21.04
C ILE A 146 -14.65 6.42 -22.45
N ASP A 147 -14.07 7.58 -22.71
CA ASP A 147 -14.20 8.30 -23.98
C ASP A 147 -15.67 8.42 -24.46
N GLY A 148 -16.58 8.67 -23.52
CA GLY A 148 -18.02 8.78 -23.77
C GLY A 148 -18.79 7.47 -23.85
N HIS A 149 -18.13 6.32 -23.77
CA HIS A 149 -18.79 5.01 -23.77
C HIS A 149 -19.14 4.59 -22.34
N GLU A 150 -20.42 4.33 -22.08
CA GLU A 150 -20.91 3.83 -20.81
C GLU A 150 -20.86 2.31 -20.78
N ILE A 151 -20.20 1.76 -19.75
CA ILE A 151 -20.00 0.33 -19.56
C ILE A 151 -20.42 -0.01 -18.14
N ILE A 152 -21.33 -0.98 -18.00
CA ILE A 152 -21.75 -1.48 -16.68
C ILE A 152 -20.94 -2.74 -16.35
N LEU A 153 -20.33 -2.73 -15.19
CA LEU A 153 -19.54 -3.84 -14.65
C LEU A 153 -20.18 -4.31 -13.34
N ASN A 154 -20.41 -5.60 -13.25
CA ASN A 154 -20.93 -6.28 -12.07
C ASN A 154 -19.79 -6.93 -11.27
N GLU A 155 -20.12 -7.40 -10.08
CA GLU A 155 -19.19 -8.18 -9.26
C GLU A 155 -18.58 -9.34 -10.07
N GLY A 156 -17.25 -9.44 -10.07
CA GLY A 156 -16.49 -10.42 -10.85
C GLY A 156 -16.07 -9.94 -12.24
N ASP A 157 -16.65 -8.85 -12.76
CA ASP A 157 -16.25 -8.31 -14.06
C ASP A 157 -14.92 -7.54 -13.98
N SER A 158 -14.21 -7.51 -15.10
CA SER A 158 -12.99 -6.72 -15.25
C SER A 158 -12.98 -5.92 -16.54
N ILE A 159 -12.23 -4.83 -16.53
CA ILE A 159 -11.97 -3.99 -17.70
C ILE A 159 -10.51 -3.59 -17.74
N TYR A 160 -9.97 -3.52 -18.95
CA TYR A 160 -8.62 -3.02 -19.24
C TYR A 160 -8.71 -1.92 -20.29
N PHE A 161 -8.12 -0.76 -20.03
CA PHE A 161 -8.25 0.39 -20.93
C PHE A 161 -7.03 1.30 -20.91
N ASP A 162 -6.90 2.11 -21.94
CA ASP A 162 -5.92 3.20 -22.01
C ASP A 162 -6.42 4.37 -21.16
N SER A 163 -5.76 4.63 -20.05
CA SER A 163 -6.11 5.68 -19.09
C SER A 163 -5.81 7.10 -19.57
N GLY A 164 -5.17 7.26 -20.73
CA GLY A 164 -5.04 8.54 -21.42
C GLY A 164 -6.39 9.10 -21.88
N TYR A 165 -7.39 8.26 -22.12
CA TYR A 165 -8.74 8.69 -22.41
C TYR A 165 -9.47 9.15 -21.14
N LYS A 166 -10.37 10.14 -21.30
CA LYS A 166 -11.19 10.62 -20.19
C LYS A 166 -12.08 9.49 -19.66
N HIS A 167 -11.97 9.21 -18.38
CA HIS A 167 -12.75 8.18 -17.72
C HIS A 167 -13.30 8.63 -16.38
N ALA A 168 -14.44 8.06 -15.99
CA ALA A 168 -15.09 8.26 -14.70
C ALA A 168 -15.83 6.99 -14.28
N MET A 169 -16.02 6.78 -12.99
CA MET A 169 -16.77 5.67 -12.44
C MET A 169 -17.89 6.19 -11.54
N ARG A 170 -18.97 5.42 -11.43
CA ARG A 170 -20.10 5.70 -10.52
C ARG A 170 -20.60 4.38 -9.94
N ALA A 171 -20.89 4.39 -8.65
CA ALA A 171 -21.61 3.32 -8.00
C ALA A 171 -23.09 3.37 -8.42
N LEU A 172 -23.64 2.22 -8.79
CA LEU A 172 -25.05 2.05 -9.17
C LEU A 172 -25.87 1.40 -8.04
N ASN A 173 -27.19 1.28 -8.24
CA ASN A 173 -28.13 0.63 -7.34
C ASN A 173 -28.17 1.20 -5.91
N ASN A 174 -27.71 2.43 -5.73
CA ASN A 174 -27.56 3.07 -4.42
C ASN A 174 -26.73 2.23 -3.42
N GLU A 175 -25.76 1.47 -3.93
CA GLU A 175 -24.87 0.62 -3.16
C GLU A 175 -23.41 1.04 -3.36
N GLN A 176 -22.59 0.82 -2.34
CA GLN A 176 -21.16 1.07 -2.41
C GLN A 176 -20.49 0.04 -3.34
N VAL A 177 -19.61 0.52 -4.20
CA VAL A 177 -18.77 -0.33 -5.05
C VAL A 177 -17.35 -0.39 -4.51
N ARG A 178 -16.76 -1.58 -4.56
CA ARG A 178 -15.33 -1.80 -4.31
C ARG A 178 -14.70 -2.52 -5.48
N PHE A 179 -13.58 -2.02 -5.95
CA PHE A 179 -12.82 -2.64 -7.04
C PHE A 179 -11.32 -2.51 -6.82
N LEU A 180 -10.57 -3.45 -7.36
CA LEU A 180 -9.12 -3.38 -7.48
C LEU A 180 -8.81 -2.59 -8.75
N ALA A 181 -8.06 -1.49 -8.62
CA ALA A 181 -7.47 -0.76 -9.73
C ALA A 181 -5.97 -1.00 -9.77
N ILE A 182 -5.45 -1.34 -10.95
CA ILE A 182 -4.01 -1.46 -11.21
C ILE A 182 -3.67 -0.45 -12.30
N VAL A 183 -2.91 0.58 -11.94
CA VAL A 183 -2.41 1.61 -12.85
C VAL A 183 -0.99 1.25 -13.28
N LEU A 184 -0.74 1.27 -14.60
CA LEU A 184 0.52 0.88 -15.26
C LEU A 184 1.18 2.09 -15.90
#